data_de7b516b9d0a5d9d207e1d9036688efe
#
_entry.id   de7b516b9d0a5d9d207e1d9036688efe
#
_cell.length_a   1.000
_cell.length_b   1.000
_cell.length_c   1.000
_cell.angle_alpha   90.00
_cell.angle_beta   90.00
_cell.angle_gamma   90.00
#
_symmetry.space_group_name_H-M   'P 1'
#
loop_
_entity.id
_entity.type
_entity.pdbx_description
1 polymer ?
#
loop_
_entity_poly.entity_id
_entity_poly.type
_entity_poly.pdbx_seq_one_letter_code
_entity_poly.pdbx_strand_id
1 'polypeptide(L)'
;MFAGIGGFREGLQLAGGFQCVGFCECDKYAQQSYRALFECEEEWYSSDARTIDPAELPEFDLLCGGFPCQAFSIAGARKGFGDSRGTLFFELARLAEARKPRYLLFENVPGLLNHDHGRTFAAILDALGGLGYHVEWQVLNSKDFGVPQSRRRVYIVGYLDERCRGKILPFTTANATPLACIHDGPQGSRVYDPSGVSCTLTSQAGGVGGKTGLYQVGFPIKEATRKGYKMAYPGDSIDLAYPQMNTRRGRVGHKIAHTLTTDATQGTLIEAPRFVDLNEDPELTSISRCLTAKQNGGIRKHKREASGVLIGGRIRRLTPRECLRLQGWADDRIDKILAIQSDSQVYRQAGNGVTVTVVEAIGKRRAAVDAEVMRH
;
A
#
# COMPACT_ATOMS: atom_id res chain seq x y z
N MET A 1 -13.01 8.89 -11.26
CA MET A 1 -13.23 10.15 -10.51
C MET A 1 -12.09 10.33 -9.52
N PHE A 2 -11.59 11.57 -9.33
CA PHE A 2 -10.40 11.85 -8.50
C PHE A 2 -9.21 10.99 -8.92
N ALA A 3 -8.92 11.01 -10.22
CA ALA A 3 -8.10 10.00 -10.89
C ALA A 3 -6.64 9.98 -10.42
N GLY A 4 -6.14 11.09 -9.85
CA GLY A 4 -4.74 11.22 -9.51
C GLY A 4 -3.86 11.00 -10.73
N ILE A 5 -2.84 10.16 -10.60
CA ILE A 5 -2.00 9.72 -11.72
C ILE A 5 -2.53 8.47 -12.43
N GLY A 6 -3.76 8.03 -12.12
CA GLY A 6 -4.39 6.91 -12.81
C GLY A 6 -4.21 5.53 -12.18
N GLY A 7 -3.98 5.44 -10.87
CA GLY A 7 -3.76 4.14 -10.20
C GLY A 7 -4.95 3.16 -10.33
N PHE A 8 -6.19 3.65 -10.32
CA PHE A 8 -7.36 2.82 -10.63
C PHE A 8 -7.32 2.32 -12.07
N ARG A 9 -7.06 3.20 -13.04
CA ARG A 9 -6.97 2.84 -14.46
C ARG A 9 -5.91 1.78 -14.69
N GLU A 10 -4.68 2.02 -14.21
CA GLU A 10 -3.57 1.07 -14.37
C GLU A 10 -3.91 -0.30 -13.79
N GLY A 11 -4.41 -0.37 -12.55
CA GLY A 11 -4.77 -1.63 -11.91
C GLY A 11 -5.90 -2.36 -12.65
N LEU A 12 -6.91 -1.65 -13.14
CA LEU A 12 -8.01 -2.25 -13.91
C LEU A 12 -7.55 -2.72 -15.31
N GLN A 13 -6.68 -1.96 -15.97
CA GLN A 13 -6.09 -2.40 -17.25
C GLN A 13 -5.23 -3.65 -17.07
N LEU A 14 -4.43 -3.74 -16.01
CA LEU A 14 -3.65 -4.94 -15.67
C LEU A 14 -4.55 -6.14 -15.29
N ALA A 15 -5.71 -5.89 -14.74
CA ALA A 15 -6.71 -6.95 -14.48
C ALA A 15 -7.28 -7.55 -15.75
N GLY A 16 -7.31 -6.79 -16.85
CA GLY A 16 -7.88 -7.17 -18.13
C GLY A 16 -9.40 -6.99 -18.22
N GLY A 17 -9.92 -6.75 -19.42
CA GLY A 17 -11.35 -6.59 -19.68
C GLY A 17 -11.93 -5.23 -19.25
N PHE A 18 -11.09 -4.22 -19.05
CA PHE A 18 -11.51 -2.86 -18.72
C PHE A 18 -10.95 -1.85 -19.73
N GLN A 19 -11.82 -0.96 -20.17
CA GLN A 19 -11.48 0.19 -21.00
C GLN A 19 -11.88 1.46 -20.26
N CYS A 20 -10.97 2.45 -20.19
CA CYS A 20 -11.29 3.77 -19.68
C CYS A 20 -12.07 4.55 -20.73
N VAL A 21 -13.17 5.17 -20.34
CA VAL A 21 -13.99 6.03 -21.20
C VAL A 21 -13.93 7.49 -20.78
N GLY A 22 -13.39 7.77 -19.60
CA GLY A 22 -13.24 9.13 -19.12
C GLY A 22 -12.68 9.22 -17.72
N PHE A 23 -12.18 10.42 -17.37
CA PHE A 23 -11.62 10.69 -16.04
C PHE A 23 -11.88 12.12 -15.56
N CYS A 24 -11.87 12.30 -14.25
CA CYS A 24 -11.92 13.61 -13.61
C CYS A 24 -10.79 13.75 -12.59
N GLU A 25 -10.00 14.84 -12.71
CA GLU A 25 -8.91 15.18 -11.79
C GLU A 25 -8.68 16.71 -11.78
N CYS A 26 -8.60 17.30 -10.59
CA CYS A 26 -8.44 18.76 -10.45
C CYS A 26 -6.98 19.20 -10.32
N ASP A 27 -6.07 18.33 -9.87
CA ASP A 27 -4.65 18.68 -9.72
C ASP A 27 -3.94 18.64 -11.08
N LYS A 28 -3.48 19.81 -11.53
CA LYS A 28 -2.82 19.97 -12.83
C LYS A 28 -1.57 19.08 -13.02
N TYR A 29 -0.83 18.82 -11.95
CA TYR A 29 0.37 17.97 -12.03
C TYR A 29 -0.01 16.50 -12.11
N ALA A 30 -1.06 16.09 -11.40
CA ALA A 30 -1.60 14.74 -11.54
C ALA A 30 -2.18 14.51 -12.94
N GLN A 31 -2.90 15.50 -13.51
CA GLN A 31 -3.37 15.45 -14.90
C GLN A 31 -2.23 15.29 -15.91
N GLN A 32 -1.13 16.04 -15.74
CA GLN A 32 0.05 15.90 -16.60
C GLN A 32 0.63 14.50 -16.55
N SER A 33 0.79 13.92 -15.34
CA SER A 33 1.27 12.57 -15.18
C SER A 33 0.29 11.55 -15.77
N TYR A 34 -1.01 11.72 -15.57
CA TYR A 34 -2.04 10.88 -16.15
C TYR A 34 -1.96 10.84 -17.69
N ARG A 35 -1.89 12.01 -18.33
CA ARG A 35 -1.79 12.14 -19.80
C ARG A 35 -0.46 11.61 -20.36
N ALA A 36 0.63 11.65 -19.58
CA ALA A 36 1.90 11.05 -19.98
C ALA A 36 1.88 9.52 -19.89
N LEU A 37 1.03 8.96 -19.03
CA LEU A 37 0.91 7.51 -18.84
C LEU A 37 -0.05 6.86 -19.83
N PHE A 38 -1.11 7.56 -20.23
CA PHE A 38 -2.22 7.00 -20.96
C PHE A 38 -2.56 7.82 -22.19
N GLU A 39 -2.90 7.15 -23.26
CA GLU A 39 -3.55 7.75 -24.43
C GLU A 39 -5.00 8.06 -24.04
N CYS A 40 -5.34 9.34 -23.92
CA CYS A 40 -6.64 9.78 -23.40
C CYS A 40 -7.19 11.02 -24.11
N GLU A 41 -6.73 11.29 -25.34
CA GLU A 41 -7.13 12.44 -26.14
C GLU A 41 -8.62 12.37 -26.54
N GLU A 42 -9.14 11.17 -26.75
CA GLU A 42 -10.53 10.91 -27.13
C GLU A 42 -11.43 10.59 -25.93
N GLU A 43 -10.88 10.53 -24.72
CA GLU A 43 -11.65 10.22 -23.53
C GLU A 43 -12.36 11.46 -22.99
N TRP A 44 -13.54 11.24 -22.42
CA TRP A 44 -14.23 12.30 -21.70
C TRP A 44 -13.41 12.79 -20.52
N TYR A 45 -13.36 14.12 -20.30
CA TYR A 45 -12.56 14.72 -19.24
C TYR A 45 -13.27 15.88 -18.56
N SER A 46 -13.15 15.96 -17.23
CA SER A 46 -13.46 17.16 -16.42
C SER A 46 -12.40 17.39 -15.35
N SER A 47 -12.17 18.66 -15.02
CA SER A 47 -11.28 19.06 -13.93
C SER A 47 -11.99 19.16 -12.57
N ASP A 48 -13.30 19.26 -12.54
CA ASP A 48 -14.06 19.44 -11.29
C ASP A 48 -15.30 18.54 -11.27
N ALA A 49 -15.34 17.63 -10.32
CA ALA A 49 -16.45 16.70 -10.11
C ALA A 49 -17.80 17.39 -9.91
N ARG A 50 -17.79 18.59 -9.34
CA ARG A 50 -19.00 19.38 -9.01
C ARG A 50 -19.67 19.99 -10.23
N THR A 51 -18.91 20.19 -11.31
CA THR A 51 -19.41 20.80 -12.55
C THR A 51 -19.87 19.79 -13.59
N ILE A 52 -19.73 18.49 -13.33
CA ILE A 52 -20.08 17.47 -14.27
C ILE A 52 -21.59 17.40 -14.46
N ASP A 53 -22.06 17.59 -15.68
CA ASP A 53 -23.39 17.23 -16.08
C ASP A 53 -23.45 15.71 -16.38
N PRO A 54 -24.24 14.93 -15.64
CA PRO A 54 -24.36 13.51 -15.89
C PRO A 54 -24.81 13.16 -17.31
N ALA A 55 -25.54 14.05 -17.99
CA ALA A 55 -26.02 13.82 -19.35
C ALA A 55 -24.88 13.82 -20.40
N GLU A 56 -23.78 14.52 -20.11
CA GLU A 56 -22.61 14.60 -20.98
C GLU A 56 -21.66 13.40 -20.84
N LEU A 57 -21.86 12.58 -19.82
CA LEU A 57 -21.00 11.42 -19.59
C LEU A 57 -21.25 10.33 -20.67
N PRO A 58 -20.19 9.69 -21.18
CA PRO A 58 -20.32 8.51 -22.00
C PRO A 58 -21.01 7.37 -21.23
N GLU A 59 -21.44 6.33 -21.92
CA GLU A 59 -21.89 5.11 -21.24
C GLU A 59 -20.71 4.40 -20.55
N PHE A 60 -20.93 3.91 -19.33
CA PHE A 60 -19.93 3.19 -18.57
C PHE A 60 -20.56 2.21 -17.58
N ASP A 61 -19.88 1.08 -17.36
CA ASP A 61 -20.31 0.03 -16.43
C ASP A 61 -19.74 0.17 -15.02
N LEU A 62 -18.62 0.87 -14.88
CA LEU A 62 -17.89 1.01 -13.61
C LEU A 62 -17.57 2.48 -13.31
N LEU A 63 -18.03 2.95 -12.17
CA LEU A 63 -17.59 4.22 -11.57
C LEU A 63 -16.59 3.94 -10.47
N CYS A 64 -15.35 4.43 -10.61
CA CYS A 64 -14.33 4.25 -9.59
C CYS A 64 -13.68 5.57 -9.16
N GLY A 65 -13.16 5.62 -7.91
CA GLY A 65 -12.46 6.78 -7.41
C GLY A 65 -12.13 6.75 -5.92
N GLY A 66 -11.06 7.45 -5.56
CA GLY A 66 -10.65 7.69 -4.17
C GLY A 66 -11.10 9.08 -3.72
N PHE A 67 -12.21 9.19 -3.04
CA PHE A 67 -12.70 10.50 -2.58
C PHE A 67 -12.00 10.93 -1.29
N PRO A 68 -11.74 12.25 -1.09
CA PRO A 68 -11.12 12.74 0.14
C PRO A 68 -12.04 12.60 1.34
N CYS A 69 -11.47 12.19 2.50
CA CYS A 69 -12.17 12.14 3.77
C CYS A 69 -12.38 13.56 4.31
N GLN A 70 -13.48 14.19 3.92
CA GLN A 70 -13.90 15.48 4.46
C GLN A 70 -15.04 15.29 5.45
N ALA A 71 -15.14 16.21 6.45
CA ALA A 71 -16.21 16.15 7.43
C ALA A 71 -17.58 16.28 6.75
N PHE A 72 -18.44 15.29 7.00
CA PHE A 72 -19.84 15.34 6.56
C PHE A 72 -20.64 16.20 7.52
N SER A 73 -21.36 17.18 7.01
CA SER A 73 -22.45 17.79 7.77
C SER A 73 -23.67 16.89 7.65
N ILE A 74 -23.98 16.15 8.72
CA ILE A 74 -25.13 15.23 8.78
C ILE A 74 -26.48 15.97 8.56
N ALA A 75 -26.51 17.28 8.75
CA ALA A 75 -27.68 18.09 8.49
C ALA A 75 -28.12 18.07 7.01
N GLY A 76 -27.19 17.89 6.07
CA GLY A 76 -27.48 17.77 4.62
C GLY A 76 -28.06 16.42 4.21
N ALA A 77 -27.66 15.33 4.85
CA ALA A 77 -28.09 13.97 4.50
C ALA A 77 -29.62 13.73 4.72
N ARG A 78 -30.26 14.50 5.61
CA ARG A 78 -31.72 14.39 5.89
C ARG A 78 -32.60 15.16 4.90
N LYS A 79 -32.03 16.03 4.06
CA LYS A 79 -32.77 16.87 3.10
C LYS A 79 -32.71 16.39 1.65
N GLY A 80 -32.14 15.21 1.40
CA GLY A 80 -31.93 14.67 0.06
C GLY A 80 -30.66 15.22 -0.62
N PHE A 81 -30.32 14.66 -1.77
CA PHE A 81 -29.08 14.97 -2.52
C PHE A 81 -28.94 16.45 -2.95
N GLY A 82 -30.03 17.21 -2.96
CA GLY A 82 -30.05 18.59 -3.45
C GLY A 82 -29.35 19.65 -2.58
N ASP A 83 -29.17 19.38 -1.29
CA ASP A 83 -28.67 20.39 -0.32
C ASP A 83 -27.31 20.03 0.29
N SER A 84 -26.71 18.89 -0.14
CA SER A 84 -25.42 18.39 0.36
C SER A 84 -24.22 18.85 -0.49
N ARG A 85 -24.31 20.00 -1.16
CA ARG A 85 -23.31 20.57 -2.09
C ARG A 85 -21.90 20.80 -1.52
N GLY A 86 -21.45 19.92 -0.62
CA GLY A 86 -20.18 20.16 0.08
C GLY A 86 -19.23 18.98 0.17
N THR A 87 -19.66 17.74 -0.08
CA THR A 87 -18.74 16.61 0.02
C THR A 87 -18.61 15.87 -1.31
N LEU A 88 -17.37 15.63 -1.70
CA LEU A 88 -17.05 15.01 -2.99
C LEU A 88 -17.59 13.56 -3.11
N PHE A 89 -17.91 12.90 -2.01
CA PHE A 89 -18.64 11.62 -2.05
C PHE A 89 -20.03 11.78 -2.67
N PHE A 90 -20.77 12.84 -2.32
CA PHE A 90 -22.13 13.03 -2.89
C PHE A 90 -22.11 13.36 -4.37
N GLU A 91 -21.00 13.89 -4.89
CA GLU A 91 -20.81 13.99 -6.35
C GLU A 91 -20.72 12.60 -7.00
N LEU A 92 -20.00 11.64 -6.39
CA LEU A 92 -20.00 10.25 -6.85
C LEU A 92 -21.41 9.63 -6.79
N ALA A 93 -22.13 9.85 -5.69
CA ALA A 93 -23.49 9.33 -5.52
C ALA A 93 -24.45 9.95 -6.55
N ARG A 94 -24.35 11.26 -6.82
CA ARG A 94 -25.15 11.97 -7.86
C ARG A 94 -24.92 11.38 -9.25
N LEU A 95 -23.65 11.12 -9.63
CA LEU A 95 -23.32 10.50 -10.90
C LEU A 95 -23.82 9.05 -10.96
N ALA A 96 -23.66 8.29 -9.86
CA ALA A 96 -24.17 6.92 -9.76
C ALA A 96 -25.71 6.87 -9.84
N GLU A 97 -26.42 7.83 -9.25
CA GLU A 97 -27.87 7.96 -9.34
C GLU A 97 -28.34 8.18 -10.79
N ALA A 98 -27.72 9.14 -11.47
CA ALA A 98 -28.11 9.55 -12.82
C ALA A 98 -27.77 8.52 -13.89
N ARG A 99 -26.58 7.86 -13.79
CA ARG A 99 -26.06 6.97 -14.85
C ARG A 99 -26.23 5.48 -14.54
N LYS A 100 -26.51 5.12 -13.27
CA LYS A 100 -26.74 3.73 -12.82
C LYS A 100 -25.68 2.73 -13.34
N PRO A 101 -24.35 3.02 -13.19
CA PRO A 101 -23.35 2.06 -13.61
C PRO A 101 -23.54 0.72 -12.89
N ARG A 102 -23.25 -0.38 -13.55
CA ARG A 102 -23.42 -1.73 -12.97
C ARG A 102 -22.59 -1.93 -11.71
N TYR A 103 -21.43 -1.27 -11.63
CA TYR A 103 -20.46 -1.42 -10.55
C TYR A 103 -19.94 -0.09 -10.03
N LEU A 104 -19.64 -0.08 -8.74
CA LEU A 104 -18.93 1.02 -8.06
C LEU A 104 -17.66 0.44 -7.41
N LEU A 105 -16.55 1.19 -7.45
CA LEU A 105 -15.32 0.85 -6.72
C LEU A 105 -14.72 2.12 -6.12
N PHE A 106 -14.85 2.27 -4.82
CA PHE A 106 -14.37 3.45 -4.11
C PHE A 106 -13.28 3.09 -3.10
N GLU A 107 -12.38 4.04 -2.85
CA GLU A 107 -11.30 3.89 -1.88
C GLU A 107 -11.30 5.05 -0.89
N ASN A 108 -10.92 4.75 0.36
CA ASN A 108 -10.70 5.77 1.37
C ASN A 108 -9.73 5.29 2.47
N VAL A 109 -9.33 6.21 3.35
CA VAL A 109 -8.51 5.88 4.52
C VAL A 109 -9.33 5.14 5.59
N PRO A 110 -8.72 4.24 6.41
CA PRO A 110 -9.45 3.51 7.46
C PRO A 110 -10.12 4.40 8.50
N GLY A 111 -9.63 5.65 8.67
CA GLY A 111 -10.24 6.64 9.55
C GLY A 111 -11.70 6.97 9.20
N LEU A 112 -12.12 6.72 7.95
CA LEU A 112 -13.50 6.87 7.51
C LEU A 112 -14.48 6.02 8.35
N LEU A 113 -14.08 4.81 8.74
CA LEU A 113 -14.93 3.88 9.49
C LEU A 113 -15.30 4.40 10.88
N ASN A 114 -14.41 5.19 11.50
CA ASN A 114 -14.59 5.73 12.84
C ASN A 114 -14.93 7.24 12.83
N HIS A 115 -14.97 7.87 11.65
CA HIS A 115 -15.26 9.28 11.53
C HIS A 115 -16.67 9.57 12.05
N ASP A 116 -16.78 10.58 12.92
CA ASP A 116 -18.03 10.96 13.57
C ASP A 116 -18.75 9.75 14.23
N HIS A 117 -17.99 8.96 15.02
CA HIS A 117 -18.50 7.75 15.68
C HIS A 117 -19.13 6.72 14.71
N GLY A 118 -18.62 6.61 13.49
CA GLY A 118 -19.11 5.70 12.44
C GLY A 118 -20.28 6.24 11.63
N ARG A 119 -20.87 7.39 12.00
CA ARG A 119 -22.07 7.95 11.34
C ARG A 119 -21.80 8.33 9.88
N THR A 120 -20.60 8.82 9.60
CA THR A 120 -20.18 9.16 8.23
C THR A 120 -20.19 7.94 7.31
N PHE A 121 -19.63 6.83 7.76
CA PHE A 121 -19.58 5.60 6.97
C PHE A 121 -20.97 4.98 6.81
N ALA A 122 -21.79 4.98 7.86
CA ALA A 122 -23.19 4.56 7.77
C ALA A 122 -23.97 5.38 6.74
N ALA A 123 -23.81 6.71 6.72
CA ALA A 123 -24.45 7.57 5.71
C ALA A 123 -24.02 7.28 4.28
N ILE A 124 -22.75 6.87 4.06
CA ILE A 124 -22.26 6.41 2.75
C ILE A 124 -22.99 5.13 2.32
N LEU A 125 -23.06 4.15 3.23
CA LEU A 125 -23.73 2.88 2.95
C LEU A 125 -25.21 3.06 2.67
N ASP A 126 -25.89 3.89 3.48
CA ASP A 126 -27.31 4.23 3.32
C ASP A 126 -27.58 4.93 1.98
N ALA A 127 -26.72 5.88 1.60
CA ALA A 127 -26.84 6.59 0.33
C ALA A 127 -26.72 5.62 -0.86
N LEU A 128 -25.69 4.75 -0.88
CA LEU A 128 -25.50 3.77 -1.96
C LEU A 128 -26.61 2.71 -1.98
N GLY A 129 -27.05 2.22 -0.82
CA GLY A 129 -28.18 1.31 -0.69
C GLY A 129 -29.50 1.93 -1.18
N GLY A 130 -29.75 3.21 -0.86
CA GLY A 130 -30.91 3.97 -1.36
C GLY A 130 -30.91 4.15 -2.87
N LEU A 131 -29.76 4.13 -3.52
CA LEU A 131 -29.61 4.11 -4.98
C LEU A 131 -29.84 2.73 -5.61
N GLY A 132 -30.04 1.69 -4.80
CA GLY A 132 -30.27 0.32 -5.25
C GLY A 132 -29.01 -0.53 -5.35
N TYR A 133 -27.86 -0.07 -4.87
CA TYR A 133 -26.64 -0.87 -4.88
C TYR A 133 -26.58 -1.81 -3.69
N HIS A 134 -26.21 -3.06 -3.95
CA HIS A 134 -25.66 -3.95 -2.92
C HIS A 134 -24.23 -3.54 -2.66
N VAL A 135 -23.86 -3.32 -1.40
CA VAL A 135 -22.55 -2.76 -1.03
C VAL A 135 -21.78 -3.73 -0.16
N GLU A 136 -20.55 -3.99 -0.56
CA GLU A 136 -19.55 -4.73 0.22
C GLU A 136 -18.36 -3.82 0.49
N TRP A 137 -17.69 -4.04 1.59
CA TRP A 137 -16.48 -3.28 1.91
C TRP A 137 -15.48 -4.11 2.71
N GLN A 138 -14.20 -3.78 2.54
CA GLN A 138 -13.12 -4.42 3.30
C GLN A 138 -11.95 -3.46 3.47
N VAL A 139 -11.25 -3.57 4.62
CA VAL A 139 -9.96 -2.92 4.80
C VAL A 139 -8.89 -3.85 4.25
N LEU A 140 -8.25 -3.44 3.15
CA LEU A 140 -7.15 -4.16 2.52
C LEU A 140 -5.82 -3.49 2.86
N ASN A 141 -4.75 -4.28 2.97
CA ASN A 141 -3.41 -3.78 3.18
C ASN A 141 -2.55 -4.09 1.96
N SER A 142 -1.92 -3.08 1.37
CA SER A 142 -1.11 -3.23 0.15
C SER A 142 -0.03 -4.30 0.24
N LYS A 143 0.54 -4.52 1.43
CA LYS A 143 1.55 -5.58 1.65
C LYS A 143 1.05 -6.99 1.34
N ASP A 144 -0.27 -7.21 1.41
CA ASP A 144 -0.90 -8.51 1.14
C ASP A 144 -1.16 -8.72 -0.36
N PHE A 145 -0.77 -7.73 -1.20
CA PHE A 145 -0.97 -7.67 -2.65
C PHE A 145 0.33 -7.45 -3.43
N GLY A 146 1.44 -7.96 -2.91
CA GLY A 146 2.71 -8.04 -3.64
C GLY A 146 3.60 -6.80 -3.58
N VAL A 147 3.26 -5.77 -2.80
CA VAL A 147 4.15 -4.63 -2.57
C VAL A 147 4.59 -4.55 -1.11
N PRO A 148 5.88 -4.25 -0.82
CA PRO A 148 6.40 -4.22 0.54
C PRO A 148 6.04 -2.90 1.26
N GLN A 149 4.74 -2.51 1.21
CA GLN A 149 4.23 -1.31 1.86
C GLN A 149 3.02 -1.64 2.73
N SER A 150 3.09 -1.32 4.02
CA SER A 150 1.93 -1.38 4.91
C SER A 150 1.06 -0.14 4.70
N ARG A 151 0.11 -0.25 3.74
CA ARG A 151 -0.88 0.79 3.42
C ARG A 151 -2.28 0.23 3.51
N ARG A 152 -2.94 0.50 4.63
CA ARG A 152 -4.33 0.07 4.83
C ARG A 152 -5.29 1.08 4.23
N ARG A 153 -6.27 0.58 3.46
CA ARG A 153 -7.34 1.38 2.85
C ARG A 153 -8.67 0.63 2.91
N VAL A 154 -9.75 1.37 3.06
CA VAL A 154 -11.11 0.85 2.90
C VAL A 154 -11.41 0.83 1.42
N TYR A 155 -11.78 -0.32 0.90
CA TYR A 155 -12.35 -0.47 -0.44
C TYR A 155 -13.83 -0.78 -0.30
N ILE A 156 -14.65 -0.04 -1.06
CA ILE A 156 -16.10 -0.15 -1.09
C ILE A 156 -16.48 -0.56 -2.51
N VAL A 157 -17.16 -1.69 -2.64
CA VAL A 157 -17.64 -2.22 -3.92
C VAL A 157 -19.15 -2.18 -3.89
N GLY A 158 -19.76 -1.56 -4.90
CA GLY A 158 -21.19 -1.57 -5.12
C GLY A 158 -21.53 -2.31 -6.41
N TYR A 159 -22.67 -2.98 -6.47
CA TYR A 159 -23.19 -3.63 -7.68
C TYR A 159 -24.71 -3.64 -7.67
N LEU A 160 -25.32 -3.57 -8.86
CA LEU A 160 -26.77 -3.60 -9.00
C LEU A 160 -27.34 -5.03 -9.07
N ASP A 161 -26.54 -5.99 -9.53
CA ASP A 161 -26.96 -7.38 -9.69
C ASP A 161 -26.69 -8.18 -8.40
N GLU A 162 -27.74 -8.65 -7.75
CA GLU A 162 -27.66 -9.42 -6.50
C GLU A 162 -26.83 -10.72 -6.65
N ARG A 163 -26.74 -11.27 -7.84
CA ARG A 163 -25.93 -12.48 -8.12
C ARG A 163 -24.43 -12.28 -7.87
N CYS A 164 -23.96 -11.01 -7.78
CA CYS A 164 -22.58 -10.67 -7.44
C CYS A 164 -22.28 -10.78 -5.92
N ARG A 165 -23.30 -10.94 -5.07
CA ARG A 165 -23.18 -10.88 -3.62
C ARG A 165 -22.20 -11.89 -3.06
N GLY A 166 -21.23 -11.41 -2.24
CA GLY A 166 -20.21 -12.23 -1.57
C GLY A 166 -19.13 -12.76 -2.50
N LYS A 167 -19.10 -12.36 -3.79
CA LYS A 167 -18.16 -12.89 -4.77
C LYS A 167 -16.96 -11.98 -5.05
N ILE A 168 -17.12 -10.66 -4.89
CA ILE A 168 -16.02 -9.71 -5.11
C ILE A 168 -15.21 -9.52 -3.84
N LEU A 169 -15.85 -9.29 -2.71
CA LEU A 169 -15.26 -9.28 -1.37
C LEU A 169 -15.90 -10.39 -0.52
N PRO A 170 -15.26 -10.88 0.54
CA PRO A 170 -13.96 -10.49 1.05
C PRO A 170 -12.79 -11.18 0.33
N PHE A 171 -11.63 -10.53 0.34
CA PHE A 171 -10.37 -11.22 0.16
C PHE A 171 -10.02 -11.92 1.47
N THR A 172 -9.98 -13.26 1.44
CA THR A 172 -9.36 -14.01 2.51
C THR A 172 -7.85 -13.86 2.34
N THR A 173 -7.19 -13.23 3.29
CA THR A 173 -5.73 -13.23 3.39
C THR A 173 -5.29 -14.64 3.80
N ALA A 174 -5.36 -15.57 2.85
CA ALA A 174 -4.70 -16.86 3.00
C ALA A 174 -3.20 -16.61 2.82
N ASN A 175 -2.41 -17.00 3.84
CA ASN A 175 -0.96 -17.13 3.80
C ASN A 175 -0.10 -15.87 4.01
N ALA A 176 -0.39 -15.10 5.04
CA ALA A 176 0.73 -14.52 5.76
C ALA A 176 1.41 -15.68 6.50
N THR A 177 2.57 -16.14 6.02
CA THR A 177 3.36 -17.12 6.76
C THR A 177 3.61 -16.56 8.16
N PRO A 178 3.18 -17.23 9.25
CA PRO A 178 3.43 -16.75 10.60
C PRO A 178 4.92 -16.57 10.80
N LEU A 179 5.33 -15.59 11.60
CA LEU A 179 6.73 -15.45 12.01
C LEU A 179 7.22 -16.77 12.62
N ALA A 180 8.27 -17.32 12.06
CA ALA A 180 8.95 -18.45 12.68
C ALA A 180 9.60 -17.96 13.99
N CYS A 181 9.24 -18.57 15.11
CA CYS A 181 9.91 -18.33 16.38
C CYS A 181 11.26 -19.04 16.36
N ILE A 182 12.36 -18.29 16.36
CA ILE A 182 13.72 -18.83 16.35
C ILE A 182 14.13 -19.23 17.78
N HIS A 183 13.69 -18.47 18.76
CA HIS A 183 13.96 -18.73 20.16
C HIS A 183 12.68 -18.52 20.98
N ASP A 184 12.19 -19.59 21.61
CA ASP A 184 10.98 -19.56 22.42
C ASP A 184 11.28 -19.05 23.85
N GLY A 185 10.24 -18.52 24.51
CA GLY A 185 10.34 -17.94 25.83
C GLY A 185 9.08 -17.19 26.21
N PRO A 186 9.07 -16.48 27.36
CA PRO A 186 8.01 -15.53 27.66
C PRO A 186 7.81 -14.54 26.53
N GLN A 187 6.59 -14.07 26.32
CA GLN A 187 6.18 -13.29 25.12
C GLN A 187 7.11 -12.08 24.81
N GLY A 188 7.69 -11.43 25.80
CA GLY A 188 8.62 -10.31 25.60
C GLY A 188 10.06 -10.68 25.28
N SER A 189 10.43 -11.98 25.36
CA SER A 189 11.79 -12.47 25.09
C SER A 189 11.88 -13.44 23.91
N ARG A 190 10.78 -13.69 23.21
CA ARG A 190 10.77 -14.48 21.98
C ARG A 190 11.54 -13.77 20.88
N VAL A 191 12.38 -14.49 20.15
CA VAL A 191 13.10 -13.99 18.99
C VAL A 191 12.47 -14.58 17.74
N TYR A 192 12.10 -13.73 16.81
CA TYR A 192 11.45 -14.10 15.56
C TYR A 192 12.35 -13.89 14.35
N ASP A 193 12.17 -14.72 13.34
CA ASP A 193 12.72 -14.51 12.00
C ASP A 193 11.99 -13.33 11.35
N PRO A 194 12.70 -12.29 10.88
CA PRO A 194 12.08 -11.11 10.30
C PRO A 194 11.47 -11.35 8.91
N SER A 195 11.60 -12.53 8.33
CA SER A 195 11.08 -12.84 6.99
C SER A 195 9.56 -13.06 6.95
N GLY A 196 8.91 -13.24 8.13
CA GLY A 196 7.47 -13.43 8.24
C GLY A 196 6.70 -12.13 8.54
N VAL A 197 5.37 -12.24 8.63
CA VAL A 197 4.50 -11.11 9.02
C VAL A 197 4.52 -10.94 10.52
N SER A 198 4.91 -9.76 11.01
CA SER A 198 4.99 -9.45 12.45
C SER A 198 3.63 -9.61 13.14
N CYS A 199 3.66 -10.07 14.38
CA CYS A 199 2.50 -10.07 15.26
C CYS A 199 1.98 -8.63 15.46
N THR A 200 0.69 -8.51 15.82
CA THR A 200 0.05 -7.21 16.07
C THR A 200 0.81 -6.43 17.14
N LEU A 201 1.22 -5.22 16.81
CA LEU A 201 1.82 -4.29 17.76
C LEU A 201 0.75 -3.82 18.75
N THR A 202 0.99 -4.05 20.04
CA THR A 202 0.14 -3.51 21.11
C THR A 202 0.67 -2.16 21.60
N SER A 203 -0.14 -1.40 22.32
CA SER A 203 0.26 -0.11 22.91
C SER A 203 1.45 -0.18 23.88
N GLN A 204 1.92 -1.38 24.24
CA GLN A 204 3.08 -1.64 25.10
C GLN A 204 4.22 -2.33 24.31
N ALA A 205 4.37 -1.99 23.04
CA ALA A 205 5.29 -2.63 22.11
C ALA A 205 6.76 -2.15 22.21
N GLY A 206 7.10 -1.28 23.13
CA GLY A 206 8.45 -0.73 23.26
C GLY A 206 9.30 -1.38 24.36
N GLY A 207 10.59 -1.59 24.07
CA GLY A 207 11.62 -1.97 25.04
C GLY A 207 11.81 -3.47 25.29
N VAL A 208 12.91 -3.81 25.95
CA VAL A 208 13.23 -5.16 26.43
C VAL A 208 12.19 -5.53 27.50
N GLY A 209 11.35 -6.52 27.21
CA GLY A 209 10.22 -6.92 28.05
C GLY A 209 8.84 -6.47 27.54
N GLY A 210 8.76 -5.76 26.41
CA GLY A 210 7.48 -5.48 25.72
C GLY A 210 6.79 -6.74 25.21
N LYS A 211 5.47 -6.67 24.96
CA LYS A 211 4.67 -7.85 24.57
C LYS A 211 4.85 -8.28 23.10
N THR A 212 5.74 -7.65 22.32
CA THR A 212 5.90 -7.88 20.88
C THR A 212 7.07 -8.78 20.48
N GLY A 213 7.95 -9.14 21.43
CA GLY A 213 9.15 -9.95 21.16
C GLY A 213 10.30 -9.16 20.51
N LEU A 214 11.41 -9.85 20.29
CA LEU A 214 12.62 -9.33 19.67
C LEU A 214 12.76 -9.87 18.25
N TYR A 215 13.38 -9.08 17.36
CA TYR A 215 13.66 -9.49 15.99
C TYR A 215 15.16 -9.65 15.78
N GLN A 216 15.56 -10.69 15.07
CA GLN A 216 16.97 -10.93 14.80
C GLN A 216 17.48 -9.96 13.72
N VAL A 217 18.49 -9.17 14.06
CA VAL A 217 19.08 -8.18 13.14
C VAL A 217 20.40 -8.64 12.53
N GLY A 218 20.97 -9.73 13.01
CA GLY A 218 22.20 -10.34 12.51
C GLY A 218 22.06 -11.85 12.31
N PHE A 219 23.01 -12.45 11.58
CA PHE A 219 23.03 -13.88 11.32
C PHE A 219 23.95 -14.60 12.28
N PRO A 220 23.48 -15.63 13.02
CA PRO A 220 24.34 -16.41 13.90
C PRO A 220 25.23 -17.35 13.05
N ILE A 221 26.53 -17.13 13.11
CA ILE A 221 27.52 -18.01 12.52
C ILE A 221 28.06 -18.92 13.61
N LYS A 222 27.95 -20.23 13.41
CA LYS A 222 28.39 -21.23 14.38
C LYS A 222 29.90 -21.09 14.65
N GLU A 223 30.27 -20.86 15.90
CA GLU A 223 31.64 -20.58 16.30
C GLU A 223 31.86 -21.08 17.75
N ALA A 224 33.09 -21.51 18.07
CA ALA A 224 33.48 -21.99 19.39
C ALA A 224 33.57 -20.85 20.41
N THR A 225 32.46 -20.20 20.68
CA THR A 225 32.26 -19.21 21.73
C THR A 225 31.42 -19.79 22.86
N ARG A 226 31.36 -19.13 24.03
CA ARG A 226 30.51 -19.57 25.14
C ARG A 226 29.02 -19.69 24.72
N LYS A 227 28.57 -18.94 23.73
CA LYS A 227 27.21 -18.96 23.18
C LYS A 227 27.05 -19.97 22.03
N GLY A 228 28.12 -20.58 21.55
CA GLY A 228 28.13 -21.51 20.39
C GLY A 228 28.06 -20.82 19.03
N TYR A 229 27.95 -19.50 18.99
CA TYR A 229 27.90 -18.71 17.76
C TYR A 229 28.44 -17.29 17.95
N LYS A 230 28.72 -16.63 16.85
CA LYS A 230 29.00 -15.19 16.77
C LYS A 230 28.06 -14.57 15.75
N MET A 231 27.52 -13.40 16.05
CA MET A 231 26.64 -12.69 15.14
C MET A 231 27.46 -12.06 14.00
N ALA A 232 27.07 -12.29 12.78
CA ALA A 232 27.55 -11.59 11.61
C ALA A 232 26.53 -10.55 11.15
N TYR A 233 27.02 -9.39 10.80
CA TYR A 233 26.22 -8.28 10.29
C TYR A 233 26.57 -7.97 8.84
N PRO A 234 25.73 -7.26 8.11
CA PRO A 234 26.02 -6.85 6.74
C PRO A 234 27.37 -6.13 6.62
N GLY A 235 28.14 -6.51 5.63
CA GLY A 235 29.52 -6.06 5.43
C GLY A 235 30.57 -6.84 6.20
N ASP A 236 30.18 -7.77 7.08
CA ASP A 236 31.12 -8.67 7.74
C ASP A 236 31.57 -9.77 6.79
N SER A 237 32.82 -10.17 6.91
CA SER A 237 33.35 -11.35 6.22
C SER A 237 33.06 -12.61 7.03
N ILE A 238 32.77 -13.70 6.35
CA ILE A 238 32.45 -15.00 6.95
C ILE A 238 33.39 -16.05 6.35
N ASP A 239 34.11 -16.78 7.22
CA ASP A 239 34.84 -17.98 6.82
C ASP A 239 33.86 -19.17 6.71
N LEU A 240 33.62 -19.62 5.49
CA LEU A 240 32.70 -20.70 5.15
C LEU A 240 33.34 -22.08 5.20
N ALA A 241 34.66 -22.17 5.48
CA ALA A 241 35.33 -23.46 5.57
C ALA A 241 34.78 -24.27 6.74
N TYR A 242 34.42 -25.52 6.47
CA TYR A 242 33.88 -26.49 7.46
C TYR A 242 32.72 -25.94 8.30
N PRO A 243 31.57 -25.59 7.69
CA PRO A 243 30.48 -24.84 8.32
C PRO A 243 29.86 -25.58 9.52
N GLN A 244 30.03 -26.86 9.65
CA GLN A 244 29.47 -27.67 10.75
C GLN A 244 30.42 -27.85 11.96
N MET A 245 31.66 -27.39 11.90
CA MET A 245 32.61 -27.54 13.00
C MET A 245 32.26 -26.66 14.20
N ASN A 246 32.21 -27.26 15.41
CA ASN A 246 31.91 -26.59 16.66
C ASN A 246 33.15 -26.03 17.39
N THR A 247 34.36 -26.39 16.91
CA THR A 247 35.62 -26.05 17.57
C THR A 247 36.34 -24.86 16.94
N ARG A 248 35.83 -24.32 15.84
CA ARG A 248 36.47 -23.26 15.09
C ARG A 248 36.12 -21.88 15.67
N ARG A 249 37.12 -20.96 15.72
CA ARG A 249 36.98 -19.57 16.19
C ARG A 249 37.37 -18.60 15.07
N GLY A 250 36.92 -17.33 15.21
CA GLY A 250 37.31 -16.26 14.29
C GLY A 250 36.65 -16.35 12.93
N ARG A 251 35.47 -16.98 12.81
CA ARG A 251 34.75 -17.13 11.54
C ARG A 251 34.09 -15.84 11.05
N VAL A 252 33.82 -14.91 11.93
CA VAL A 252 33.22 -13.61 11.59
C VAL A 252 34.27 -12.52 11.74
N GLY A 253 34.64 -11.88 10.64
CA GLY A 253 35.50 -10.69 10.61
C GLY A 253 34.64 -9.44 10.44
N HIS A 254 34.54 -8.60 11.48
CA HIS A 254 33.76 -7.38 11.43
C HIS A 254 34.41 -6.36 10.49
N LYS A 255 33.85 -6.20 9.28
CA LYS A 255 34.32 -5.28 8.22
C LYS A 255 35.80 -5.47 7.81
N ILE A 256 36.37 -6.63 8.12
CA ILE A 256 37.74 -7.00 7.79
C ILE A 256 37.72 -8.35 7.09
N ALA A 257 38.32 -8.43 5.90
CA ALA A 257 38.47 -9.70 5.21
C ALA A 257 39.46 -10.62 5.97
N HIS A 258 39.16 -11.91 6.00
CA HIS A 258 40.08 -12.91 6.50
C HIS A 258 41.27 -13.04 5.51
N THR A 259 42.36 -13.63 5.95
CA THR A 259 43.52 -13.95 5.06
C THR A 259 43.02 -14.77 3.87
N LEU A 260 43.32 -14.31 2.68
CA LEU A 260 43.00 -15.03 1.44
C LEU A 260 43.75 -16.34 1.41
N THR A 261 43.05 -17.44 1.24
CA THR A 261 43.59 -18.77 1.02
C THR A 261 43.32 -19.18 -0.43
N THR A 262 44.03 -20.22 -0.92
CA THR A 262 43.80 -20.77 -2.26
C THR A 262 42.38 -21.37 -2.43
N ASP A 263 41.74 -21.69 -1.34
CA ASP A 263 40.35 -22.18 -1.34
C ASP A 263 39.38 -21.01 -1.19
N ALA A 264 38.41 -20.88 -2.09
CA ALA A 264 37.40 -19.81 -2.07
C ALA A 264 36.36 -20.06 -0.96
N THR A 265 36.81 -20.00 0.30
CA THR A 265 35.96 -20.29 1.50
C THR A 265 35.46 -19.05 2.22
N GLN A 266 35.63 -17.86 1.65
CA GLN A 266 35.18 -16.62 2.24
C GLN A 266 33.93 -16.07 1.54
N GLY A 267 33.01 -15.60 2.33
CA GLY A 267 31.83 -14.88 1.87
C GLY A 267 31.70 -13.52 2.57
N THR A 268 30.99 -12.62 1.97
CA THR A 268 30.60 -11.37 2.59
C THR A 268 29.08 -11.35 2.74
N LEU A 269 28.60 -10.98 3.90
CA LEU A 269 27.16 -10.81 4.13
C LEU A 269 26.72 -9.54 3.41
N ILE A 270 25.89 -9.70 2.37
CA ILE A 270 25.30 -8.58 1.62
C ILE A 270 23.93 -8.28 2.24
N GLU A 271 23.72 -7.04 2.58
CA GLU A 271 22.42 -6.58 3.10
C GLU A 271 21.45 -6.35 1.95
N ALA A 272 20.29 -6.97 2.01
CA ALA A 272 19.14 -6.48 1.26
C ALA A 272 18.74 -5.10 1.81
N PRO A 273 18.41 -4.11 0.96
CA PRO A 273 17.97 -2.81 1.43
C PRO A 273 16.75 -2.96 2.36
N ARG A 274 16.80 -2.32 3.52
CA ARG A 274 15.71 -2.36 4.52
C ARG A 274 15.10 -0.99 4.66
N PHE A 275 13.79 -0.96 4.92
CA PHE A 275 13.10 0.28 5.23
C PHE A 275 13.37 0.67 6.69
N VAL A 276 13.55 1.97 6.93
CA VAL A 276 13.75 2.53 8.26
C VAL A 276 12.58 3.45 8.55
N ASP A 277 11.92 3.22 9.67
CA ASP A 277 11.03 4.19 10.27
C ASP A 277 11.88 5.20 11.05
N LEU A 278 11.94 6.44 10.59
CA LEU A 278 12.76 7.51 11.17
C LEU A 278 12.03 8.34 12.23
N ASN A 279 10.92 7.84 12.76
CA ASN A 279 10.24 8.48 13.89
C ASN A 279 11.04 8.31 15.21
N GLU A 280 10.46 8.67 16.35
CA GLU A 280 11.12 8.78 17.66
C GLU A 280 11.92 7.52 18.07
N ASP A 281 11.54 6.33 17.60
CA ASP A 281 12.28 5.07 17.78
C ASP A 281 12.51 4.44 16.39
N PRO A 282 13.66 4.70 15.74
CA PRO A 282 13.95 4.17 14.41
C PRO A 282 14.01 2.65 14.38
N GLU A 283 13.12 2.02 13.61
CA GLU A 283 13.09 0.58 13.42
C GLU A 283 13.43 0.19 11.98
N LEU A 284 14.18 -0.90 11.82
CA LEU A 284 14.46 -1.52 10.53
C LEU A 284 13.34 -2.51 10.18
N THR A 285 12.71 -2.32 9.04
CA THR A 285 11.63 -3.20 8.58
C THR A 285 11.86 -3.66 7.15
N SER A 286 11.33 -4.83 6.81
CA SER A 286 11.28 -5.32 5.41
C SER A 286 10.12 -4.72 4.61
N ILE A 287 9.23 -3.98 5.28
CA ILE A 287 8.01 -3.41 4.69
C ILE A 287 8.00 -1.91 4.97
N SER A 288 7.85 -1.09 3.92
CA SER A 288 7.74 0.36 4.10
C SER A 288 6.42 0.74 4.78
N ARG A 289 6.44 1.87 5.48
CA ARG A 289 5.21 2.50 5.97
C ARG A 289 4.37 3.05 4.81
N CYS A 290 3.15 3.43 5.13
CA CYS A 290 2.29 4.15 4.19
C CYS A 290 2.97 5.44 3.72
N LEU A 291 3.06 5.63 2.41
CA LEU A 291 3.53 6.89 1.84
C LEU A 291 2.52 8.00 2.09
N THR A 292 3.00 9.16 2.48
CA THR A 292 2.18 10.36 2.66
C THR A 292 2.59 11.44 1.66
N ALA A 293 1.68 12.36 1.36
CA ALA A 293 1.92 13.45 0.42
C ALA A 293 2.98 14.47 0.88
N LYS A 294 3.39 14.41 2.17
CA LYS A 294 4.35 15.34 2.79
C LYS A 294 5.78 14.79 2.86
N GLN A 295 6.08 13.68 2.20
CA GLN A 295 7.36 12.97 2.34
C GLN A 295 8.59 13.76 1.81
N ASN A 296 8.38 14.89 1.11
CA ASN A 296 9.46 15.76 0.64
C ASN A 296 10.12 16.63 1.73
N GLY A 297 9.59 16.63 2.96
CA GLY A 297 10.06 17.47 4.07
C GLY A 297 11.45 17.14 4.63
N GLY A 298 12.12 16.09 4.14
CA GLY A 298 13.42 15.64 4.62
C GLY A 298 13.34 14.91 5.98
N ILE A 299 14.50 14.53 6.53
CA ILE A 299 14.61 13.96 7.86
C ILE A 299 14.47 15.11 8.87
N ARG A 300 13.26 15.50 9.21
CA ARG A 300 12.97 16.47 10.27
C ARG A 300 12.18 15.79 11.39
N LYS A 301 12.39 16.24 12.63
CA LYS A 301 11.71 15.78 13.86
C LYS A 301 10.20 16.11 13.85
N HIS A 302 9.46 15.75 12.81
CA HIS A 302 8.01 15.85 12.83
C HIS A 302 7.40 14.46 12.94
N LYS A 303 6.60 14.31 13.98
CA LYS A 303 5.92 13.09 14.42
C LYS A 303 5.29 12.34 13.26
N ARG A 304 5.73 11.10 13.02
CA ARG A 304 5.06 10.03 12.24
C ARG A 304 5.14 10.07 10.70
N GLU A 305 6.00 10.88 10.08
CA GLU A 305 5.97 11.04 8.61
C GLU A 305 7.30 10.70 7.89
N ALA A 306 8.35 10.30 8.61
CA ALA A 306 9.65 10.05 7.99
C ALA A 306 9.94 8.54 7.83
N SER A 307 10.20 8.13 6.59
CA SER A 307 10.67 6.79 6.25
C SER A 307 11.98 6.88 5.47
N GLY A 308 12.87 5.93 5.64
CA GLY A 308 14.15 5.87 4.95
C GLY A 308 14.50 4.46 4.52
N VAL A 309 15.61 4.32 3.84
CA VAL A 309 16.21 3.04 3.45
C VAL A 309 17.63 3.00 3.98
N LEU A 310 17.98 1.90 4.64
CA LEU A 310 19.34 1.64 5.07
C LEU A 310 20.08 0.90 3.96
N ILE A 311 21.14 1.50 3.44
CA ILE A 311 22.04 0.89 2.45
C ILE A 311 23.48 1.11 2.91
N GLY A 312 24.22 0.02 3.10
CA GLY A 312 25.64 0.08 3.46
C GLY A 312 25.92 0.90 4.71
N GLY A 313 25.05 0.82 5.73
CA GLY A 313 25.17 1.58 6.99
C GLY A 313 24.79 3.06 6.91
N ARG A 314 24.27 3.53 5.78
CA ARG A 314 23.72 4.90 5.61
C ARG A 314 22.23 4.89 5.54
N ILE A 315 21.58 5.77 6.29
CA ILE A 315 20.13 5.98 6.24
C ILE A 315 19.86 7.13 5.25
N ARG A 316 18.98 6.89 4.28
CA ARG A 316 18.46 7.90 3.37
C ARG A 316 16.94 7.77 3.23
N ARG A 317 16.29 8.80 2.80
CA ARG A 317 14.87 8.73 2.42
C ARG A 317 14.68 7.90 1.14
N LEU A 318 13.48 7.39 0.94
CA LEU A 318 13.09 6.78 -0.33
C LEU A 318 13.22 7.79 -1.48
N THR A 319 13.64 7.33 -2.62
CA THR A 319 13.60 8.12 -3.87
C THR A 319 12.17 8.17 -4.41
N PRO A 320 11.83 9.15 -5.28
CA PRO A 320 10.54 9.20 -5.96
C PRO A 320 10.18 7.89 -6.68
N ARG A 321 11.17 7.29 -7.37
CA ARG A 321 11.03 5.98 -8.04
C ARG A 321 10.62 4.87 -7.08
N GLU A 322 11.30 4.75 -5.96
CA GLU A 322 10.99 3.75 -4.94
C GLU A 322 9.58 3.96 -4.36
N CYS A 323 9.16 5.21 -4.18
CA CYS A 323 7.80 5.51 -3.72
C CYS A 323 6.73 5.04 -4.72
N LEU A 324 6.94 5.21 -6.02
CA LEU A 324 6.02 4.72 -7.04
C LEU A 324 6.05 3.19 -7.15
N ARG A 325 7.23 2.54 -7.05
CA ARG A 325 7.33 1.07 -6.97
C ARG A 325 6.54 0.51 -5.79
N LEU A 326 6.58 1.17 -4.64
CA LEU A 326 5.79 0.80 -3.45
C LEU A 326 4.27 0.95 -3.67
N GLN A 327 3.84 1.74 -4.65
CA GLN A 327 2.46 1.82 -5.09
C GLN A 327 2.11 0.81 -6.21
N GLY A 328 3.08 -0.03 -6.62
CA GLY A 328 2.87 -1.07 -7.63
C GLY A 328 3.02 -0.60 -9.07
N TRP A 329 3.63 0.56 -9.31
CA TRP A 329 3.91 1.04 -10.66
C TRP A 329 5.13 0.32 -11.27
N ALA A 330 5.04 -0.04 -12.55
CA ALA A 330 6.14 -0.59 -13.34
C ALA A 330 7.14 0.51 -13.74
N ASP A 331 8.40 0.14 -13.97
CA ASP A 331 9.48 1.11 -14.19
C ASP A 331 9.31 1.94 -15.47
N ASP A 332 8.78 1.38 -16.53
CA ASP A 332 8.49 2.09 -17.77
C ASP A 332 7.44 3.20 -17.58
N ARG A 333 6.45 2.96 -16.72
CA ARG A 333 5.46 3.96 -16.30
C ARG A 333 6.09 5.04 -15.42
N ILE A 334 6.94 4.61 -14.47
CA ILE A 334 7.66 5.51 -13.57
C ILE A 334 8.57 6.46 -14.36
N ASP A 335 9.28 5.96 -15.37
CA ASP A 335 10.15 6.77 -16.22
C ASP A 335 9.41 7.91 -16.91
N LYS A 336 8.20 7.65 -17.42
CA LYS A 336 7.35 8.68 -18.03
C LYS A 336 6.97 9.79 -17.03
N ILE A 337 6.66 9.42 -15.77
CA ILE A 337 6.33 10.40 -14.71
C ILE A 337 7.57 11.23 -14.34
N LEU A 338 8.71 10.56 -14.11
CA LEU A 338 9.94 11.21 -13.68
C LEU A 338 10.51 12.17 -14.75
N ALA A 339 10.22 11.93 -16.03
CA ALA A 339 10.63 12.78 -17.11
C ALA A 339 9.97 14.18 -17.10
N ILE A 340 8.79 14.30 -16.47
CA ILE A 340 7.96 15.52 -16.54
C ILE A 340 7.66 16.15 -15.19
N GLN A 341 7.89 15.45 -14.09
CA GLN A 341 7.54 15.91 -12.75
C GLN A 341 8.76 16.15 -11.87
N SER A 342 8.66 17.15 -10.99
CA SER A 342 9.64 17.31 -9.91
C SER A 342 9.48 16.25 -8.83
N ASP A 343 10.57 15.94 -8.11
CA ASP A 343 10.56 15.00 -7.00
C ASP A 343 9.43 15.25 -6.00
N SER A 344 9.19 16.55 -5.66
CA SER A 344 8.16 16.91 -4.69
C SER A 344 6.75 16.57 -5.18
N GLN A 345 6.49 16.72 -6.47
CA GLN A 345 5.20 16.34 -7.06
C GLN A 345 5.05 14.82 -7.09
N VAL A 346 6.11 14.08 -7.43
CA VAL A 346 6.08 12.61 -7.42
C VAL A 346 5.83 12.06 -6.03
N TYR A 347 6.48 12.58 -4.99
CA TYR A 347 6.19 12.18 -3.60
C TYR A 347 4.72 12.42 -3.23
N ARG A 348 4.17 13.60 -3.60
CA ARG A 348 2.77 13.92 -3.36
C ARG A 348 1.83 12.98 -4.10
N GLN A 349 2.11 12.72 -5.38
CA GLN A 349 1.34 11.81 -6.23
C GLN A 349 1.36 10.37 -5.70
N ALA A 350 2.53 9.87 -5.32
CA ALA A 350 2.67 8.54 -4.71
C ALA A 350 1.90 8.44 -3.37
N GLY A 351 1.97 9.49 -2.53
CA GLY A 351 1.26 9.51 -1.25
C GLY A 351 -0.26 9.53 -1.39
N ASN A 352 -0.78 10.26 -2.37
CA ASN A 352 -2.21 10.38 -2.65
C ASN A 352 -2.75 9.23 -3.50
N GLY A 353 -1.88 8.49 -4.22
CA GLY A 353 -2.28 7.44 -5.14
C GLY A 353 -2.88 6.20 -4.44
N VAL A 354 -3.69 5.46 -5.16
CA VAL A 354 -4.13 4.11 -4.78
C VAL A 354 -3.07 3.09 -5.20
N THR A 355 -2.96 1.99 -4.46
CA THR A 355 -2.01 0.92 -4.82
C THR A 355 -2.54 0.12 -6.00
N VAL A 356 -1.78 0.12 -7.10
CA VAL A 356 -2.15 -0.49 -8.39
C VAL A 356 -2.47 -1.98 -8.24
N THR A 357 -1.62 -2.75 -7.52
CA THR A 357 -1.79 -4.20 -7.36
C THR A 357 -3.03 -4.58 -6.54
N VAL A 358 -3.50 -3.73 -5.63
CA VAL A 358 -4.76 -3.97 -4.91
C VAL A 358 -5.95 -3.78 -5.86
N VAL A 359 -5.92 -2.72 -6.67
CA VAL A 359 -6.98 -2.48 -7.68
C VAL A 359 -6.99 -3.57 -8.73
N GLU A 360 -5.82 -4.03 -9.19
CA GLU A 360 -5.68 -5.16 -10.10
C GLU A 360 -6.36 -6.43 -9.54
N ALA A 361 -6.10 -6.76 -8.27
CA ALA A 361 -6.69 -7.93 -7.63
C ALA A 361 -8.23 -7.83 -7.55
N ILE A 362 -8.76 -6.65 -7.19
CA ILE A 362 -10.20 -6.39 -7.15
C ILE A 362 -10.78 -6.49 -8.57
N GLY A 363 -10.12 -5.89 -9.57
CA GLY A 363 -10.51 -5.91 -10.96
C GLY A 363 -10.61 -7.33 -11.54
N LYS A 364 -9.59 -8.16 -11.30
CA LYS A 364 -9.59 -9.59 -11.72
C LYS A 364 -10.77 -10.36 -11.15
N ARG A 365 -11.06 -10.15 -9.85
CA ARG A 365 -12.17 -10.82 -9.20
C ARG A 365 -13.51 -10.34 -9.75
N ARG A 366 -13.68 -9.02 -9.95
CA ARG A 366 -14.88 -8.45 -10.56
C ARG A 366 -15.08 -8.98 -11.99
N ALA A 367 -14.05 -9.03 -12.82
CA ALA A 367 -14.14 -9.55 -14.18
C ALA A 367 -14.55 -11.04 -14.20
N ALA A 368 -14.03 -11.85 -13.28
CA ALA A 368 -14.41 -13.24 -13.15
C ALA A 368 -15.89 -13.41 -12.75
N VAL A 369 -16.37 -12.61 -11.80
CA VAL A 369 -17.78 -12.60 -11.38
C VAL A 369 -18.70 -12.15 -12.51
N ASP A 370 -18.31 -11.13 -13.27
CA ASP A 370 -19.09 -10.65 -14.40
C ASP A 370 -19.24 -11.73 -15.49
N ALA A 371 -18.13 -12.42 -15.81
CA ALA A 371 -18.16 -13.54 -16.74
C ALA A 371 -19.02 -14.72 -16.26
N GLU A 372 -19.10 -14.97 -14.96
CA GLU A 372 -19.99 -15.98 -14.36
C GLU A 372 -21.46 -15.56 -14.46
N VAL A 373 -21.76 -14.33 -14.07
CA VAL A 373 -23.13 -13.78 -14.04
C VAL A 373 -23.71 -13.66 -15.45
N MET A 374 -22.90 -13.37 -16.47
CA MET A 374 -23.35 -13.26 -17.86
C MET A 374 -23.60 -14.60 -18.54
N ARG A 375 -23.12 -15.72 -17.99
CA ARG A 375 -23.37 -17.08 -18.55
C ARG A 375 -24.69 -17.68 -18.08
N HIS A 376 -25.30 -17.11 -17.07
CA HIS A 376 -26.58 -17.53 -16.48
C HIS A 376 -27.61 -16.41 -16.56
#